data_e5d6eb3d9b330e871f8648f817860583
#
_entry.id   e5d6eb3d9b330e871f8648f817860583
#
_cell.length_a   1.000
_cell.length_b   1.000
_cell.length_c   1.000
_cell.angle_alpha   90.00
_cell.angle_beta   90.00
_cell.angle_gamma   90.00
#
_symmetry.space_group_name_H-M   'P 1'
#
loop_
_entity.id
_entity.type
_entity.pdbx_description
1 polymer ?
#
loop_
_entity_poly.entity_id
_entity_poly.type
_entity_poly.pdbx_seq_one_letter_code
_entity_poly.pdbx_strand_id
1 'polypeptide(L)'
;YSVRQHNPSITISVLMDDVTYMSLVGVRNKLLEWIDEPIVINLDNKLSNMMKSRYLKTNVRNYVLGDFLYIDSDTIILDDLSKIDSFKFEMGAVYEFNRKLADNTGRRSLEEVLSRFGLHLDGSDEYYNSGVVFVRDTPGNHAFFNEWFNKWLDGTKNGVYFDQLSLGFTNKAHHNYIKPLGGEWNCQGKYCINYVREARIFHYLFDSAFEFPLMCKDAF
;
A
#
# COMPACT_ATOMS: atom_id res chain seq x y z
N TYR A 1 4.94 8.51 -13.70
CA TYR A 1 4.74 8.52 -15.16
C TYR A 1 3.45 7.77 -15.54
N SER A 2 3.32 6.46 -15.24
CA SER A 2 2.13 5.67 -15.64
C SER A 2 0.81 6.26 -15.12
N VAL A 3 0.79 6.84 -13.93
CA VAL A 3 -0.40 7.54 -13.41
C VAL A 3 -0.82 8.65 -14.38
N ARG A 4 0.09 9.52 -14.80
CA ARG A 4 -0.19 10.64 -15.72
C ARG A 4 -0.66 10.21 -17.09
N GLN A 5 -0.17 9.06 -17.58
CA GLN A 5 -0.59 8.54 -18.89
C GLN A 5 -2.08 8.19 -18.94
N HIS A 6 -2.59 7.57 -17.88
CA HIS A 6 -3.97 7.08 -17.82
C HIS A 6 -4.91 8.05 -17.08
N ASN A 7 -4.36 8.94 -16.25
CA ASN A 7 -5.11 9.84 -15.38
C ASN A 7 -4.46 11.24 -15.37
N PRO A 8 -4.54 12.00 -16.47
CA PRO A 8 -3.76 13.24 -16.63
C PRO A 8 -4.17 14.36 -15.68
N SER A 9 -5.41 14.36 -15.17
CA SER A 9 -5.98 15.44 -14.37
C SER A 9 -6.06 15.18 -12.88
N ILE A 10 -5.68 13.99 -12.40
CA ILE A 10 -5.70 13.73 -10.95
C ILE A 10 -4.52 14.38 -10.25
N THR A 11 -4.71 14.78 -9.01
CA THR A 11 -3.61 15.27 -8.15
C THR A 11 -2.73 14.09 -7.71
N ILE A 12 -1.44 14.22 -7.90
CA ILE A 12 -0.44 13.24 -7.45
C ILE A 12 0.36 13.86 -6.32
N SER A 13 0.13 13.39 -5.10
CA SER A 13 0.93 13.73 -3.92
C SER A 13 1.95 12.63 -3.65
N VAL A 14 3.20 13.00 -3.39
CA VAL A 14 4.24 12.03 -3.02
C VAL A 14 4.76 12.34 -1.63
N LEU A 15 4.53 11.40 -0.72
CA LEU A 15 4.98 11.49 0.65
C LEU A 15 6.39 10.91 0.78
N MET A 16 7.34 11.71 1.27
CA MET A 16 8.75 11.30 1.39
C MET A 16 9.43 11.94 2.59
N ASP A 17 10.52 11.34 3.06
CA ASP A 17 11.37 12.00 4.05
C ASP A 17 12.27 13.06 3.40
N ASP A 18 12.79 13.98 4.25
CA ASP A 18 13.63 15.10 3.84
C ASP A 18 14.92 14.63 3.15
N VAL A 19 15.53 13.54 3.61
CA VAL A 19 16.75 12.97 2.99
C VAL A 19 16.44 12.47 1.57
N THR A 20 15.31 11.78 1.40
CA THR A 20 14.85 11.34 0.08
C THR A 20 14.61 12.53 -0.84
N TYR A 21 13.91 13.58 -0.37
CA TYR A 21 13.66 14.80 -1.13
C TYR A 21 14.95 15.48 -1.57
N MET A 22 15.90 15.68 -0.66
CA MET A 22 17.19 16.29 -0.95
C MET A 22 18.05 15.47 -1.93
N SER A 23 17.78 14.17 -2.06
CA SER A 23 18.44 13.28 -3.01
C SER A 23 17.89 13.34 -4.45
N LEU A 24 16.80 14.11 -4.68
CA LEU A 24 16.19 14.28 -6.00
C LEU A 24 17.00 15.30 -6.84
N VAL A 25 18.19 14.89 -7.27
CA VAL A 25 19.09 15.68 -8.11
C VAL A 25 19.39 14.96 -9.42
N GLY A 26 19.78 15.69 -10.46
CA GLY A 26 20.09 15.13 -11.78
C GLY A 26 18.87 14.41 -12.38
N VAL A 27 19.04 13.17 -12.85
CA VAL A 27 17.96 12.38 -13.46
C VAL A 27 16.78 12.14 -12.51
N ARG A 28 17.05 12.00 -11.21
CA ARG A 28 16.01 11.78 -10.19
C ARG A 28 15.09 12.98 -10.01
N ASN A 29 15.54 14.19 -10.36
CA ASN A 29 14.72 15.40 -10.29
C ASN A 29 13.51 15.36 -11.23
N LYS A 30 13.54 14.53 -12.27
CA LYS A 30 12.40 14.33 -13.18
C LYS A 30 11.13 13.85 -12.46
N LEU A 31 11.25 13.22 -11.28
CA LEU A 31 10.08 12.89 -10.48
C LEU A 31 9.21 14.12 -10.20
N LEU A 32 9.83 15.27 -9.91
CA LEU A 32 9.12 16.51 -9.59
C LEU A 32 8.31 17.08 -10.77
N GLU A 33 8.61 16.67 -12.00
CA GLU A 33 7.83 17.05 -13.19
C GLU A 33 6.49 16.31 -13.29
N TRP A 34 6.35 15.18 -12.59
CA TRP A 34 5.18 14.29 -12.66
C TRP A 34 4.25 14.37 -11.46
N ILE A 35 4.68 15.02 -10.38
CA ILE A 35 3.91 15.15 -9.14
C ILE A 35 3.41 16.59 -8.98
N ASP A 36 2.27 16.75 -8.29
CA ASP A 36 1.71 18.07 -8.00
C ASP A 36 2.12 18.52 -6.59
N GLU A 37 2.18 17.60 -5.64
CA GLU A 37 2.38 17.89 -4.22
C GLU A 37 3.48 17.00 -3.62
N PRO A 38 4.72 17.50 -3.50
CA PRO A 38 5.72 16.85 -2.66
C PRO A 38 5.42 17.14 -1.18
N ILE A 39 5.07 16.10 -0.41
CA ILE A 39 4.85 16.20 1.03
C ILE A 39 6.11 15.69 1.73
N VAL A 40 6.90 16.61 2.26
CA VAL A 40 8.21 16.31 2.84
C VAL A 40 8.12 16.28 4.36
N ILE A 41 8.46 15.15 4.97
CA ILE A 41 8.42 14.93 6.42
C ILE A 41 9.84 14.78 6.96
N ASN A 42 10.18 15.58 7.97
CA ASN A 42 11.45 15.45 8.67
C ASN A 42 11.37 14.25 9.63
N LEU A 43 12.16 13.21 9.36
CA LEU A 43 12.23 11.99 10.15
C LEU A 43 13.61 11.82 10.76
N ASP A 44 13.68 11.13 11.93
CA ASP A 44 14.96 10.82 12.57
C ASP A 44 15.86 10.02 11.61
N ASN A 45 17.05 10.56 11.34
CA ASN A 45 18.04 9.95 10.47
C ASN A 45 18.59 8.60 10.98
N LYS A 46 18.33 8.25 12.24
CA LYS A 46 18.65 6.93 12.80
C LYS A 46 17.71 5.83 12.33
N LEU A 47 16.52 6.19 11.81
CA LEU A 47 15.59 5.22 11.24
C LEU A 47 16.14 4.66 9.94
N SER A 48 16.06 3.34 9.77
CA SER A 48 16.35 2.71 8.48
C SER A 48 15.35 3.17 7.40
N ASN A 49 15.74 3.07 6.13
CA ASN A 49 14.85 3.42 5.01
C ASN A 49 13.53 2.64 5.06
N MET A 50 13.58 1.37 5.46
CA MET A 50 12.38 0.55 5.67
C MET A 50 11.49 1.15 6.76
N MET A 51 12.04 1.54 7.89
CA MET A 51 11.28 2.14 8.99
C MET A 51 10.67 3.49 8.58
N LYS A 52 11.42 4.32 7.87
CA LYS A 52 10.93 5.60 7.33
C LYS A 52 9.75 5.37 6.38
N SER A 53 9.88 4.44 5.44
CA SER A 53 8.82 4.08 4.49
C SER A 53 7.54 3.61 5.22
N ARG A 54 7.67 2.73 6.21
CA ARG A 54 6.52 2.24 6.99
C ARG A 54 5.89 3.32 7.88
N TYR A 55 6.73 4.20 8.46
CA TYR A 55 6.24 5.38 9.19
C TYR A 55 5.36 6.27 8.32
N LEU A 56 5.85 6.63 7.14
CA LEU A 56 5.12 7.48 6.21
C LEU A 56 3.80 6.82 5.77
N LYS A 57 3.84 5.55 5.41
CA LYS A 57 2.68 4.79 4.95
C LYS A 57 1.59 4.68 6.01
N THR A 58 1.94 4.20 7.20
CA THR A 58 0.96 3.98 8.29
C THR A 58 0.39 5.29 8.83
N ASN A 59 1.09 6.40 8.59
CA ASN A 59 0.72 7.73 9.06
C ASN A 59 0.21 8.68 7.95
N VAL A 60 0.00 8.17 6.74
CA VAL A 60 -0.34 8.98 5.55
C VAL A 60 -1.58 9.85 5.75
N ARG A 61 -2.62 9.36 6.45
CA ARG A 61 -3.86 10.10 6.70
C ARG A 61 -3.65 11.40 7.48
N ASN A 62 -2.56 11.52 8.24
CA ASN A 62 -2.23 12.75 8.97
C ASN A 62 -1.56 13.82 8.09
N TYR A 63 -1.15 13.47 6.88
CA TYR A 63 -0.45 14.37 5.97
C TYR A 63 -1.23 14.69 4.70
N VAL A 64 -2.14 13.81 4.28
CA VAL A 64 -2.95 13.98 3.07
C VAL A 64 -4.38 14.35 3.44
N LEU A 65 -4.88 15.46 2.93
CA LEU A 65 -6.26 15.93 3.12
C LEU A 65 -7.16 15.38 2.01
N GLY A 66 -8.45 15.29 2.30
CA GLY A 66 -9.45 14.80 1.35
C GLY A 66 -9.39 13.27 1.15
N ASP A 67 -10.17 12.77 0.20
CA ASP A 67 -10.16 11.36 -0.21
C ASP A 67 -8.88 11.07 -1.00
N PHE A 68 -8.32 9.87 -0.85
CA PHE A 68 -7.15 9.46 -1.63
C PHE A 68 -7.12 7.96 -1.95
N LEU A 69 -6.39 7.61 -2.99
CA LEU A 69 -5.90 6.27 -3.25
C LEU A 69 -4.42 6.21 -2.93
N TYR A 70 -4.06 5.52 -1.85
CA TYR A 70 -2.65 5.21 -1.54
C TYR A 70 -2.15 4.12 -2.49
N ILE A 71 -0.95 4.32 -3.03
CA ILE A 71 -0.31 3.38 -3.97
C ILE A 71 1.17 3.26 -3.61
N ASP A 72 1.66 2.04 -3.41
CA ASP A 72 3.10 1.76 -3.23
C ASP A 72 3.89 2.07 -4.51
N SER A 73 5.15 2.45 -4.36
CA SER A 73 6.02 2.90 -5.46
C SER A 73 6.43 1.79 -6.45
N ASP A 74 6.23 0.53 -6.10
CA ASP A 74 6.50 -0.64 -6.95
C ASP A 74 5.26 -1.10 -7.73
N THR A 75 4.44 -0.14 -8.16
CA THR A 75 3.24 -0.35 -8.97
C THR A 75 3.33 0.34 -10.33
N ILE A 76 2.56 -0.17 -11.30
CA ILE A 76 2.30 0.49 -12.58
C ILE A 76 0.79 0.63 -12.77
N ILE A 77 0.37 1.84 -13.15
CA ILE A 77 -1.01 2.11 -13.51
C ILE A 77 -1.20 1.77 -14.99
N LEU A 78 -2.22 0.97 -15.28
CA LEU A 78 -2.50 0.42 -16.60
C LEU A 78 -3.82 0.92 -17.19
N ASP A 79 -4.68 1.57 -16.40
CA ASP A 79 -6.01 2.02 -16.83
C ASP A 79 -6.47 3.24 -16.02
N ASP A 80 -7.61 3.80 -16.42
CA ASP A 80 -8.29 4.88 -15.70
C ASP A 80 -8.74 4.47 -14.30
N LEU A 81 -8.47 5.33 -13.33
CA LEU A 81 -8.79 5.12 -11.92
C LEU A 81 -10.09 5.82 -11.47
N SER A 82 -10.77 6.56 -12.35
CA SER A 82 -11.95 7.39 -12.00
C SER A 82 -13.11 6.60 -11.40
N LYS A 83 -13.22 5.29 -11.70
CA LYS A 83 -14.25 4.43 -11.10
C LYS A 83 -14.20 4.38 -9.56
N ILE A 84 -13.06 4.74 -8.97
CA ILE A 84 -12.89 4.75 -7.52
C ILE A 84 -13.87 5.71 -6.83
N ASP A 85 -14.24 6.80 -7.50
CA ASP A 85 -15.17 7.80 -6.98
C ASP A 85 -16.60 7.25 -6.79
N SER A 86 -16.92 6.16 -7.51
CA SER A 86 -18.23 5.50 -7.41
C SER A 86 -18.38 4.60 -6.19
N PHE A 87 -17.31 4.28 -5.48
CA PHE A 87 -17.36 3.42 -4.30
C PHE A 87 -18.15 4.08 -3.15
N LYS A 88 -19.02 3.29 -2.51
CA LYS A 88 -19.92 3.77 -1.45
C LYS A 88 -19.42 3.48 -0.04
N PHE A 89 -18.28 2.82 0.09
CA PHE A 89 -17.64 2.55 1.38
C PHE A 89 -16.51 3.55 1.65
N GLU A 90 -16.08 3.61 2.90
CA GLU A 90 -15.11 4.60 3.36
C GLU A 90 -13.65 4.17 3.14
N MET A 91 -13.37 2.87 3.18
CA MET A 91 -12.03 2.31 3.01
C MET A 91 -12.09 0.99 2.26
N GLY A 92 -11.16 0.79 1.32
CA GLY A 92 -11.08 -0.42 0.51
C GLY A 92 -9.67 -0.85 0.19
N ALA A 93 -9.44 -2.16 0.11
CA ALA A 93 -8.16 -2.76 -0.30
C ALA A 93 -8.39 -4.14 -0.95
N VAL A 94 -7.38 -4.65 -1.63
CA VAL A 94 -7.41 -5.99 -2.23
C VAL A 94 -6.79 -6.99 -1.27
N TYR A 95 -7.38 -8.18 -1.17
CA TYR A 95 -6.83 -9.26 -0.34
C TYR A 95 -5.38 -9.59 -0.73
N GLU A 96 -4.58 -9.94 0.27
CA GLU A 96 -3.21 -10.40 0.05
C GLU A 96 -3.18 -11.64 -0.87
N PHE A 97 -2.32 -11.60 -1.88
CA PHE A 97 -2.25 -12.58 -2.96
C PHE A 97 -3.56 -12.76 -3.75
N ASN A 98 -4.39 -11.69 -3.78
CA ASN A 98 -5.71 -11.69 -4.45
C ASN A 98 -6.65 -12.80 -3.95
N ARG A 99 -6.51 -13.25 -2.69
CA ARG A 99 -7.29 -14.35 -2.08
C ARG A 99 -7.64 -14.05 -0.63
N LYS A 100 -8.79 -14.56 -0.20
CA LYS A 100 -9.12 -14.58 1.23
C LYS A 100 -8.07 -15.36 2.02
N LEU A 101 -7.87 -15.03 3.28
CA LEU A 101 -6.86 -15.67 4.14
C LEU A 101 -7.01 -17.19 4.20
N ALA A 102 -8.25 -17.70 4.23
CA ALA A 102 -8.53 -19.14 4.22
C ALA A 102 -7.90 -19.87 3.01
N ASP A 103 -7.89 -19.19 1.83
CA ASP A 103 -7.43 -19.74 0.55
C ASP A 103 -6.02 -19.23 0.17
N ASN A 104 -5.38 -18.44 1.06
CA ASN A 104 -4.11 -17.81 0.78
C ASN A 104 -2.97 -18.81 0.92
N THR A 105 -2.17 -18.96 -0.14
CA THR A 105 -1.02 -19.88 -0.17
C THR A 105 0.10 -19.51 0.81
N GLY A 106 0.20 -18.23 1.18
CA GLY A 106 1.15 -17.73 2.18
C GLY A 106 0.68 -17.85 3.63
N ARG A 107 -0.55 -18.34 3.87
CA ARG A 107 -1.16 -18.39 5.19
C ARG A 107 -0.27 -19.11 6.23
N ARG A 108 0.29 -20.27 5.88
CA ARG A 108 1.14 -21.04 6.81
C ARG A 108 2.37 -20.23 7.24
N SER A 109 3.06 -19.60 6.30
CA SER A 109 4.23 -18.74 6.61
C SER A 109 3.84 -17.54 7.46
N LEU A 110 2.66 -16.96 7.22
CA LEU A 110 2.12 -15.88 8.05
C LEU A 110 1.83 -16.38 9.48
N GLU A 111 1.18 -17.52 9.63
CA GLU A 111 0.90 -18.14 10.93
C GLU A 111 2.17 -18.47 11.71
N GLU A 112 3.21 -18.97 11.04
CA GLU A 112 4.52 -19.22 11.65
C GLU A 112 5.19 -17.93 12.16
N VAL A 113 5.11 -16.83 11.40
CA VAL A 113 5.63 -15.53 11.83
C VAL A 113 4.83 -15.02 13.03
N LEU A 114 3.51 -15.05 12.97
CA LEU A 114 2.64 -14.56 14.02
C LEU A 114 2.80 -15.33 15.33
N SER A 115 2.93 -16.66 15.26
CA SER A 115 3.09 -17.51 16.44
C SER A 115 4.32 -17.17 17.27
N ARG A 116 5.41 -16.70 16.65
CA ARG A 116 6.63 -16.25 17.35
C ARG A 116 6.38 -15.05 18.27
N PHE A 117 5.33 -14.29 17.98
CA PHE A 117 4.94 -13.10 18.73
C PHE A 117 3.70 -13.31 19.59
N GLY A 118 3.20 -14.54 19.69
CA GLY A 118 1.95 -14.85 20.38
C GLY A 118 0.71 -14.24 19.73
N LEU A 119 0.79 -13.91 18.43
CA LEU A 119 -0.29 -13.32 17.65
C LEU A 119 -0.98 -14.40 16.83
N HIS A 120 -2.27 -14.20 16.54
CA HIS A 120 -3.06 -15.16 15.78
C HIS A 120 -4.06 -14.46 14.85
N LEU A 121 -4.08 -14.90 13.59
CA LEU A 121 -5.13 -14.64 12.62
C LEU A 121 -5.69 -15.98 12.16
N ASP A 122 -6.99 -16.12 12.18
CA ASP A 122 -7.66 -17.34 11.70
C ASP A 122 -8.15 -17.17 10.25
N GLY A 123 -8.62 -18.26 9.62
CA GLY A 123 -9.04 -18.24 8.24
C GLY A 123 -10.28 -17.36 7.96
N SER A 124 -11.02 -16.95 8.99
CA SER A 124 -12.16 -16.03 8.87
C SER A 124 -11.73 -14.55 8.90
N ASP A 125 -10.51 -14.26 9.34
CA ASP A 125 -10.00 -12.90 9.36
C ASP A 125 -9.74 -12.39 7.94
N GLU A 126 -10.09 -11.14 7.69
CA GLU A 126 -9.84 -10.48 6.42
C GLU A 126 -8.44 -9.84 6.41
N TYR A 127 -7.59 -10.35 5.53
CA TYR A 127 -6.19 -9.94 5.42
C TYR A 127 -5.91 -9.33 4.06
N TYR A 128 -5.61 -8.02 4.06
CA TYR A 128 -5.44 -7.22 2.86
C TYR A 128 -3.97 -6.89 2.58
N ASN A 129 -3.65 -6.73 1.30
CA ASN A 129 -2.39 -6.12 0.90
C ASN A 129 -2.44 -4.62 1.16
N SER A 130 -1.41 -4.09 1.79
CA SER A 130 -1.33 -2.68 2.19
C SER A 130 -0.79 -1.74 1.10
N GLY A 131 -0.45 -2.27 -0.09
CA GLY A 131 0.19 -1.50 -1.15
C GLY A 131 -0.74 -0.65 -2.00
N VAL A 132 -2.05 -0.95 -1.99
CA VAL A 132 -3.09 -0.13 -2.62
C VAL A 132 -4.27 -0.05 -1.68
N VAL A 133 -4.57 1.15 -1.19
CA VAL A 133 -5.65 1.38 -0.21
C VAL A 133 -6.44 2.64 -0.60
N PHE A 134 -7.73 2.46 -0.87
CA PHE A 134 -8.67 3.56 -1.04
C PHE A 134 -9.16 4.07 0.32
N VAL A 135 -9.20 5.39 0.50
CA VAL A 135 -9.51 6.03 1.78
C VAL A 135 -10.34 7.30 1.56
N ARG A 136 -11.53 7.35 2.16
CA ARG A 136 -12.33 8.57 2.29
C ARG A 136 -11.85 9.43 3.46
N ASP A 137 -12.08 10.73 3.37
CA ASP A 137 -11.78 11.67 4.48
C ASP A 137 -12.94 11.67 5.49
N THR A 138 -12.90 10.72 6.42
CA THR A 138 -13.90 10.54 7.45
C THR A 138 -13.27 10.40 8.83
N PRO A 139 -13.97 10.81 9.91
CA PRO A 139 -13.48 10.61 11.29
C PRO A 139 -13.14 9.14 11.58
N GLY A 140 -13.89 8.19 11.00
CA GLY A 140 -13.61 6.75 11.13
C GLY A 140 -12.24 6.36 10.57
N ASN A 141 -11.90 6.88 9.38
CA ASN A 141 -10.60 6.64 8.77
C ASN A 141 -9.44 7.30 9.52
N HIS A 142 -9.64 8.51 10.06
CA HIS A 142 -8.64 9.13 10.94
C HIS A 142 -8.36 8.26 12.18
N ALA A 143 -9.40 7.77 12.85
CA ALA A 143 -9.26 6.89 14.01
C ALA A 143 -8.57 5.56 13.62
N PHE A 144 -8.96 4.95 12.50
CA PHE A 144 -8.37 3.73 11.98
C PHE A 144 -6.87 3.87 11.72
N PHE A 145 -6.45 4.93 11.01
CA PHE A 145 -5.04 5.17 10.69
C PHE A 145 -4.21 5.46 11.95
N ASN A 146 -4.75 6.21 12.91
CA ASN A 146 -4.08 6.42 14.20
C ASN A 146 -3.85 5.10 14.94
N GLU A 147 -4.83 4.19 14.95
CA GLU A 147 -4.67 2.88 15.56
C GLU A 147 -3.70 1.99 14.78
N TRP A 148 -3.77 1.98 13.44
CA TRP A 148 -2.83 1.26 12.59
C TRP A 148 -1.39 1.70 12.85
N PHE A 149 -1.13 3.00 12.87
CA PHE A 149 0.17 3.57 13.18
C PHE A 149 0.67 3.14 14.56
N ASN A 150 -0.17 3.26 15.61
CA ASN A 150 0.20 2.88 16.97
C ASN A 150 0.49 1.38 17.10
N LYS A 151 -0.33 0.52 16.49
CA LYS A 151 -0.08 -0.93 16.46
C LYS A 151 1.23 -1.27 15.73
N TRP A 152 1.52 -0.57 14.64
CA TRP A 152 2.79 -0.74 13.94
C TRP A 152 3.97 -0.31 14.83
N LEU A 153 3.90 0.85 15.47
CA LEU A 153 4.94 1.31 16.40
C LEU A 153 5.17 0.33 17.56
N ASP A 154 4.11 -0.20 18.13
CA ASP A 154 4.21 -1.21 19.21
C ASP A 154 4.81 -2.52 18.70
N GLY A 155 4.44 -2.93 17.49
CA GLY A 155 5.05 -4.07 16.82
C GLY A 155 6.56 -3.91 16.67
N THR A 156 7.03 -2.72 16.25
CA THR A 156 8.47 -2.48 16.05
C THR A 156 9.30 -2.64 17.33
N LYS A 157 8.76 -2.29 18.49
CA LYS A 157 9.41 -2.48 19.80
C LYS A 157 9.64 -3.97 20.09
N ASN A 158 8.85 -4.85 19.49
CA ASN A 158 8.92 -6.29 19.63
C ASN A 158 9.55 -6.99 18.41
N GLY A 159 10.19 -6.24 17.50
CA GLY A 159 10.85 -6.79 16.32
C GLY A 159 9.92 -7.09 15.14
N VAL A 160 8.65 -6.69 15.20
CA VAL A 160 7.67 -6.84 14.11
C VAL A 160 7.62 -5.54 13.30
N TYR A 161 8.24 -5.53 12.14
CA TYR A 161 8.37 -4.32 11.31
C TYR A 161 7.35 -4.23 10.17
N PHE A 162 6.53 -5.25 9.97
CA PHE A 162 5.60 -5.33 8.84
C PHE A 162 4.34 -4.50 9.08
N ASP A 163 4.13 -3.46 8.27
CA ASP A 163 2.96 -2.59 8.30
C ASP A 163 1.65 -3.35 7.97
N GLN A 164 1.72 -4.32 7.08
CA GLN A 164 0.56 -5.11 6.66
C GLN A 164 0.02 -6.00 7.80
N LEU A 165 0.87 -6.52 8.69
CA LEU A 165 0.41 -7.25 9.87
C LEU A 165 -0.40 -6.35 10.80
N SER A 166 0.12 -5.17 11.09
CA SER A 166 -0.60 -4.20 11.93
C SER A 166 -1.90 -3.72 11.28
N LEU A 167 -1.96 -3.60 9.94
CA LEU A 167 -3.20 -3.34 9.21
C LEU A 167 -4.23 -4.44 9.45
N GLY A 168 -3.84 -5.72 9.33
CA GLY A 168 -4.72 -6.86 9.55
C GLY A 168 -5.31 -6.87 10.97
N PHE A 169 -4.48 -6.65 11.99
CA PHE A 169 -4.95 -6.57 13.38
C PHE A 169 -5.80 -5.34 13.66
N THR A 170 -5.53 -4.21 13.02
CA THR A 170 -6.39 -3.01 13.12
C THR A 170 -7.74 -3.30 12.47
N ASN A 171 -7.75 -3.89 11.27
CA ASN A 171 -8.99 -4.24 10.58
C ASN A 171 -9.86 -5.20 11.42
N LYS A 172 -9.25 -6.21 12.03
CA LYS A 172 -9.93 -7.14 12.95
C LYS A 172 -10.53 -6.40 14.16
N ALA A 173 -9.77 -5.50 14.78
CA ALA A 173 -10.24 -4.70 15.92
C ALA A 173 -11.41 -3.77 15.55
N HIS A 174 -11.47 -3.30 14.31
CA HIS A 174 -12.54 -2.49 13.75
C HIS A 174 -13.63 -3.32 13.03
N HIS A 175 -13.80 -4.59 13.39
CA HIS A 175 -14.86 -5.48 12.88
C HIS A 175 -14.89 -5.60 11.35
N ASN A 176 -13.72 -5.77 10.72
CA ASN A 176 -13.55 -5.87 9.27
C ASN A 176 -14.08 -4.63 8.54
N TYR A 177 -13.57 -3.48 8.96
CA TYR A 177 -13.93 -2.16 8.45
C TYR A 177 -13.58 -1.97 6.96
N ILE A 178 -12.41 -2.47 6.54
CA ILE A 178 -11.94 -2.41 5.16
C ILE A 178 -12.86 -3.26 4.28
N LYS A 179 -13.28 -2.71 3.13
CA LYS A 179 -14.09 -3.43 2.14
C LYS A 179 -13.23 -3.99 1.02
N PRO A 180 -13.49 -5.22 0.54
CA PRO A 180 -12.71 -5.82 -0.52
C PRO A 180 -12.92 -5.10 -1.85
N LEU A 181 -11.81 -4.70 -2.48
CA LEU A 181 -11.75 -4.28 -3.87
C LEU A 181 -11.54 -5.50 -4.77
N GLY A 182 -11.98 -5.40 -6.04
CA GLY A 182 -11.64 -6.38 -7.05
C GLY A 182 -10.13 -6.45 -7.30
N GLY A 183 -9.63 -7.61 -7.72
CA GLY A 183 -8.20 -7.83 -7.90
C GLY A 183 -7.54 -6.95 -8.96
N GLU A 184 -8.34 -6.34 -9.86
CA GLU A 184 -7.89 -5.38 -10.86
C GLU A 184 -7.33 -4.09 -10.24
N TRP A 185 -7.71 -3.75 -9.01
CA TRP A 185 -7.22 -2.58 -8.29
C TRP A 185 -5.86 -2.78 -7.63
N ASN A 186 -5.42 -4.03 -7.48
CA ASN A 186 -4.10 -4.38 -6.98
C ASN A 186 -3.74 -5.78 -7.48
N CYS A 187 -3.39 -5.87 -8.76
CA CYS A 187 -2.99 -7.11 -9.41
C CYS A 187 -1.58 -7.47 -8.96
N GLN A 188 -1.46 -8.40 -8.03
CA GLN A 188 -0.25 -8.71 -7.27
C GLN A 188 0.64 -9.74 -7.99
N GLY A 189 1.39 -9.31 -8.99
CA GLY A 189 2.40 -10.09 -9.69
C GLY A 189 1.92 -11.49 -10.10
N LYS A 190 2.64 -12.52 -9.69
CA LYS A 190 2.33 -13.93 -10.04
C LYS A 190 1.02 -14.48 -9.45
N TYR A 191 0.42 -13.78 -8.48
CA TYR A 191 -0.80 -14.23 -7.79
C TYR A 191 -2.09 -13.77 -8.44
N CYS A 192 -2.02 -12.85 -9.41
CA CYS A 192 -3.17 -12.16 -9.98
C CYS A 192 -3.54 -12.58 -11.41
N ILE A 193 -3.14 -13.77 -11.85
CA ILE A 193 -3.31 -14.20 -13.26
C ILE A 193 -4.74 -14.04 -13.79
N ASN A 194 -5.74 -14.18 -12.93
CA ASN A 194 -7.16 -14.00 -13.29
C ASN A 194 -7.54 -12.54 -13.53
N TYR A 195 -6.73 -11.57 -13.10
CA TYR A 195 -7.01 -10.13 -13.16
C TYR A 195 -6.09 -9.39 -14.12
N VAL A 196 -5.06 -10.04 -14.68
CA VAL A 196 -4.03 -9.38 -15.52
C VAL A 196 -4.63 -8.60 -16.70
N ARG A 197 -5.68 -9.13 -17.33
CA ARG A 197 -6.32 -8.48 -18.49
C ARG A 197 -7.14 -7.24 -18.14
N GLU A 198 -7.60 -7.15 -16.90
CA GLU A 198 -8.48 -6.10 -16.39
C GLU A 198 -7.76 -5.20 -15.39
N ALA A 199 -6.46 -5.45 -15.18
CA ALA A 199 -5.67 -4.77 -14.17
C ALA A 199 -5.63 -3.26 -14.44
N ARG A 200 -6.07 -2.48 -13.43
CA ARG A 200 -5.90 -1.03 -13.38
C ARG A 200 -4.58 -0.66 -12.74
N ILE A 201 -4.19 -1.43 -11.73
CA ILE A 201 -2.93 -1.28 -10.99
C ILE A 201 -2.24 -2.63 -10.95
N PHE A 202 -1.06 -2.71 -11.52
CA PHE A 202 -0.19 -3.87 -11.40
C PHE A 202 0.86 -3.61 -10.33
N HIS A 203 0.94 -4.49 -9.34
CA HIS A 203 1.84 -4.40 -8.21
C HIS A 203 2.91 -5.49 -8.31
N TYR A 204 4.15 -5.08 -8.43
CA TYR A 204 5.24 -6.02 -8.71
C TYR A 204 5.58 -6.94 -7.54
N LEU A 205 5.33 -6.54 -6.29
CA LEU A 205 5.73 -7.28 -5.09
C LEU A 205 7.14 -7.83 -5.25
N PHE A 206 8.14 -7.05 -4.95
CA PHE A 206 9.55 -7.46 -5.08
C PHE A 206 9.83 -8.76 -4.32
N ASP A 207 9.75 -9.87 -5.05
CA ASP A 207 10.43 -11.10 -4.69
C ASP A 207 11.74 -11.09 -5.48
N SER A 208 12.88 -11.20 -4.81
CA SER A 208 14.23 -11.19 -5.40
C SER A 208 14.46 -12.25 -6.49
N ALA A 209 13.48 -13.11 -6.73
CA ALA A 209 13.47 -14.13 -7.77
C ALA A 209 12.77 -13.69 -9.09
N PHE A 210 12.17 -12.50 -9.15
CA PHE A 210 11.58 -12.00 -10.40
C PHE A 210 12.59 -11.12 -11.12
N GLU A 211 13.25 -11.68 -12.12
CA GLU A 211 14.00 -10.89 -13.08
C GLU A 211 13.06 -9.95 -13.84
N PHE A 212 13.23 -8.67 -13.59
CA PHE A 212 12.52 -7.51 -14.15
C PHE A 212 12.61 -7.32 -15.69
N PRO A 213 13.22 -8.17 -16.55
CA PRO A 213 13.54 -7.80 -17.93
C PRO A 213 12.43 -7.96 -18.95
N LEU A 214 11.35 -8.68 -18.68
CA LEU A 214 10.48 -9.13 -19.79
C LEU A 214 9.23 -8.28 -20.05
N MET A 215 8.78 -7.44 -19.13
CA MET A 215 7.58 -6.62 -19.33
C MET A 215 7.85 -5.14 -19.67
N CYS A 216 9.05 -4.64 -19.43
CA CYS A 216 9.40 -3.24 -19.72
C CYS A 216 10.02 -3.01 -21.11
N LYS A 217 10.37 -4.06 -21.87
CA LYS A 217 11.00 -3.87 -23.18
C LYS A 217 10.03 -3.39 -24.28
N ASP A 218 8.75 -3.65 -24.10
CA ASP A 218 7.72 -3.28 -25.09
C ASP A 218 6.82 -2.10 -24.65
N ALA A 219 7.11 -1.51 -23.48
CA ALA A 219 6.34 -0.40 -22.91
C ALA A 219 7.07 0.97 -22.94
N PHE A 220 8.26 1.02 -23.59
CA PHE A 220 9.01 2.28 -23.79
C PHE A 220 9.37 2.49 -25.25
#